data_518284ab4db16dc5bcbdd76797190aea
#
_entry.id   518284ab4db16dc5bcbdd76797190aea
#
_cell.length_a   1.000
_cell.length_b   1.000
_cell.length_c   1.000
_cell.angle_alpha   90.00
_cell.angle_beta   90.00
_cell.angle_gamma   90.00
#
_symmetry.space_group_name_H-M   'P 1'
#
loop_
_entity.id
_entity.type
_entity.pdbx_description
1 polymer ?
#
loop_
_entity_poly.entity_id
_entity_poly.type
_entity_poly.pdbx_seq_one_letter_code
_entity_poly.pdbx_strand_id
1 'polypeptide(L)'
;MFKLLKIENARMNVPEPVFHEATTAEAISIGEALVLTNGKLTKCAATATPQFIAIGQVGASDANRKVAVCRVESNQVYEVPVTAAPTSLKVGDKVTIHTDGLQVTATTTSGVITIENLNGASAAGDTIVVRI
;
A
#
# COMPACT_ATOMS: atom_id res chain seq x y z
N MET A 1 7.01 -2.23 2.39
CA MET A 1 5.68 -2.04 2.99
C MET A 1 5.26 -0.58 2.90
N PHE A 2 3.98 -0.34 2.72
CA PHE A 2 3.41 1.00 2.83
C PHE A 2 3.43 1.46 4.29
N LYS A 3 4.04 2.59 4.54
CA LYS A 3 4.14 3.21 5.85
C LYS A 3 3.51 4.60 5.78
N LEU A 4 2.46 4.84 6.56
CA LEU A 4 1.83 6.15 6.64
C LEU A 4 2.84 7.18 7.15
N LEU A 5 3.13 8.19 6.32
CA LEU A 5 4.09 9.25 6.64
C LEU A 5 3.38 10.46 7.27
N LYS A 6 2.29 10.91 6.64
CA LYS A 6 1.49 12.04 7.12
C LYS A 6 0.06 11.97 6.58
N ILE A 7 -0.82 12.71 7.25
CA ILE A 7 -2.19 12.99 6.80
C ILE A 7 -2.29 14.50 6.61
N GLU A 8 -2.54 14.93 5.38
CA GLU A 8 -2.63 16.35 5.07
C GLU A 8 -3.99 16.92 5.48
N ASN A 9 -3.97 18.16 5.98
CA ASN A 9 -5.18 18.88 6.44
C ASN A 9 -5.96 18.19 7.57
N ALA A 10 -5.34 17.24 8.26
CA ALA A 10 -5.95 16.58 9.41
C ALA A 10 -5.67 17.38 10.69
N ARG A 11 -6.73 17.73 11.40
CA ARG A 11 -6.64 18.21 12.79
C ARG A 11 -6.58 17.02 13.73
N MET A 12 -5.40 16.46 13.96
CA MET A 12 -5.13 15.42 14.96
C MET A 12 -5.90 14.09 14.80
N ASN A 13 -6.20 13.64 13.58
CA ASN A 13 -6.88 12.37 13.38
C ASN A 13 -5.88 11.27 12.99
N VAL A 14 -5.65 10.35 13.92
CA VAL A 14 -5.08 9.04 13.57
C VAL A 14 -6.22 8.25 12.90
N PRO A 15 -6.00 7.60 11.74
CA PRO A 15 -7.02 6.77 11.11
C PRO A 15 -7.47 5.67 12.07
N GLU A 16 -8.78 5.58 12.32
CA GLU A 16 -9.32 4.51 13.14
C GLU A 16 -9.15 3.17 12.43
N PRO A 17 -8.64 2.14 13.12
CA PRO A 17 -8.55 0.81 12.55
C PRO A 17 -9.96 0.22 12.35
N VAL A 18 -10.16 -0.40 11.20
CA VAL A 18 -11.31 -1.27 10.94
C VAL A 18 -10.85 -2.71 10.85
N PHE A 19 -11.75 -3.66 11.13
CA PHE A 19 -11.41 -5.08 11.13
C PHE A 19 -12.20 -5.80 10.04
N HIS A 20 -11.49 -6.45 9.15
CA HIS A 20 -12.07 -7.28 8.10
C HIS A 20 -11.46 -8.68 8.10
N GLU A 21 -12.20 -9.64 7.60
CA GLU A 21 -11.71 -11.01 7.41
C GLU A 21 -10.78 -11.10 6.20
N ALA A 22 -9.65 -11.75 6.35
CA ALA A 22 -8.77 -12.08 5.23
C ALA A 22 -9.32 -13.26 4.41
N THR A 23 -9.05 -13.27 3.12
CA THR A 23 -9.33 -14.40 2.23
C THR A 23 -8.68 -15.68 2.76
N THR A 24 -9.38 -16.79 2.68
CA THR A 24 -8.91 -18.10 3.17
C THR A 24 -7.56 -18.45 2.56
N ALA A 25 -6.65 -18.95 3.40
CA ALA A 25 -5.30 -19.37 3.03
C ALA A 25 -4.38 -18.26 2.48
N GLU A 26 -4.79 -16.99 2.55
CA GLU A 26 -3.94 -15.85 2.17
C GLU A 26 -3.32 -15.21 3.42
N ALA A 27 -1.99 -15.18 3.50
CA ALA A 27 -1.29 -14.45 4.54
C ALA A 27 -1.30 -12.95 4.22
N ILE A 28 -1.52 -12.12 5.23
CA ILE A 28 -1.45 -10.66 5.13
C ILE A 28 -0.37 -10.16 6.09
N SER A 29 0.49 -9.27 5.59
CA SER A 29 1.58 -8.66 6.33
C SER A 29 1.27 -7.19 6.67
N ILE A 30 1.86 -6.67 7.74
CA ILE A 30 1.75 -5.24 8.09
C ILE A 30 2.27 -4.38 6.94
N GLY A 31 1.54 -3.33 6.60
CA GLY A 31 1.86 -2.40 5.51
C GLY A 31 1.55 -2.94 4.11
N GLU A 32 0.80 -4.04 4.00
CA GLU A 32 0.34 -4.58 2.74
C GLU A 32 -0.87 -3.82 2.21
N ALA A 33 -0.85 -3.48 0.92
CA ALA A 33 -1.96 -2.85 0.21
C ALA A 33 -3.03 -3.90 -0.12
N LEU A 34 -4.28 -3.62 0.25
CA LEU A 34 -5.39 -4.57 0.22
C LEU A 34 -6.64 -4.01 -0.45
N VAL A 35 -7.43 -4.92 -1.01
CA VAL A 35 -8.79 -4.65 -1.52
C VAL A 35 -9.79 -5.63 -0.90
N LEU A 36 -11.08 -5.28 -0.94
CA LEU A 36 -12.15 -6.21 -0.59
C LEU A 36 -12.62 -6.94 -1.83
N THR A 37 -12.58 -8.27 -1.78
CA THR A 37 -13.14 -9.15 -2.81
C THR A 37 -14.12 -10.09 -2.13
N ASN A 38 -15.38 -10.08 -2.54
CA ASN A 38 -16.44 -10.87 -1.92
C ASN A 38 -16.53 -10.70 -0.39
N GLY A 39 -16.33 -9.45 0.09
CA GLY A 39 -16.39 -9.11 1.52
C GLY A 39 -15.17 -9.52 2.35
N LYS A 40 -14.11 -10.05 1.73
CA LYS A 40 -12.87 -10.44 2.39
C LYS A 40 -11.69 -9.64 1.86
N LEU A 41 -10.71 -9.41 2.73
CA LEU A 41 -9.45 -8.77 2.34
C LEU A 41 -8.63 -9.71 1.49
N THR A 42 -8.12 -9.20 0.39
CA THR A 42 -7.12 -9.86 -0.43
C THR A 42 -6.05 -8.84 -0.86
N LYS A 43 -4.90 -9.36 -1.22
CA LYS A 43 -3.78 -8.58 -1.72
C LYS A 43 -4.20 -7.73 -2.92
N CYS A 44 -3.80 -6.45 -2.94
CA CYS A 44 -4.12 -5.56 -4.04
C CYS A 44 -3.36 -5.99 -5.30
N ALA A 45 -4.09 -6.19 -6.39
CA ALA A 45 -3.48 -6.47 -7.69
C ALA A 45 -2.75 -5.23 -8.24
N ALA A 46 -1.79 -5.45 -9.13
CA ALA A 46 -0.85 -4.43 -9.63
C ALA A 46 -1.51 -3.13 -10.11
N THR A 47 -2.67 -3.20 -10.75
CA THR A 47 -3.40 -2.07 -11.34
C THR A 47 -4.68 -1.71 -10.59
N ALA A 48 -4.97 -2.37 -9.47
CA ALA A 48 -6.11 -2.03 -8.62
C ALA A 48 -5.73 -0.93 -7.63
N THR A 49 -6.65 -0.02 -7.36
CA THR A 49 -6.46 1.00 -6.33
C THR A 49 -6.68 0.37 -4.95
N PRO A 50 -5.70 0.45 -4.04
CA PRO A 50 -5.86 -0.04 -2.68
C PRO A 50 -7.01 0.64 -1.96
N GLN A 51 -7.79 -0.14 -1.24
CA GLN A 51 -8.86 0.35 -0.37
C GLN A 51 -8.39 0.45 1.09
N PHE A 52 -7.41 -0.38 1.46
CA PHE A 52 -6.89 -0.48 2.81
C PHE A 52 -5.38 -0.72 2.82
N ILE A 53 -4.74 -0.30 3.91
CA ILE A 53 -3.38 -0.71 4.26
C ILE A 53 -3.44 -1.52 5.56
N ALA A 54 -2.83 -2.69 5.59
CA ALA A 54 -2.80 -3.55 6.76
C ALA A 54 -1.96 -2.91 7.89
N ILE A 55 -2.52 -2.84 9.08
CA ILE A 55 -1.82 -2.46 10.33
C ILE A 55 -1.69 -3.64 11.28
N GLY A 56 -2.34 -4.75 10.98
CA GLY A 56 -2.17 -6.05 11.59
C GLY A 56 -1.66 -7.08 10.58
N GLN A 57 -1.40 -8.28 11.07
CA GLN A 57 -0.97 -9.40 10.23
C GLN A 57 -1.78 -10.66 10.54
N VAL A 58 -1.83 -11.59 9.61
CA VAL A 58 -2.43 -12.91 9.77
C VAL A 58 -1.68 -13.92 8.90
N GLY A 59 -1.40 -15.09 9.47
CA GLY A 59 -0.83 -16.23 8.74
C GLY A 59 -1.88 -16.93 7.87
N ALA A 60 -1.45 -17.62 6.82
CA ALA A 60 -2.35 -18.33 5.90
C ALA A 60 -3.21 -19.40 6.59
N SER A 61 -2.69 -20.02 7.64
CA SER A 61 -3.34 -21.11 8.42
C SER A 61 -3.97 -20.65 9.73
N ASP A 62 -3.97 -19.36 10.06
CA ASP A 62 -4.51 -18.86 11.32
C ASP A 62 -6.02 -19.11 11.40
N ALA A 63 -6.51 -19.59 12.55
CA ALA A 63 -7.93 -19.82 12.80
C ALA A 63 -8.71 -18.48 12.85
N ASN A 64 -8.13 -17.44 13.46
CA ASN A 64 -8.69 -16.10 13.46
C ASN A 64 -8.17 -15.32 12.25
N ARG A 65 -9.05 -15.07 11.29
CA ARG A 65 -8.72 -14.40 10.04
C ARG A 65 -8.99 -12.88 10.04
N LYS A 66 -9.36 -12.31 11.19
CA LYS A 66 -9.61 -10.85 11.29
C LYS A 66 -8.31 -10.07 11.33
N VAL A 67 -8.19 -9.10 10.46
CA VAL A 67 -7.02 -8.21 10.32
C VAL A 67 -7.44 -6.78 10.57
N ALA A 68 -6.66 -6.07 11.38
CA ALA A 68 -6.78 -4.63 11.54
C ALA A 68 -6.20 -3.93 10.32
N VAL A 69 -6.96 -3.02 9.73
CA VAL A 69 -6.55 -2.25 8.54
C VAL A 69 -6.94 -0.78 8.70
N CYS A 70 -6.19 0.11 8.07
CA CYS A 70 -6.58 1.50 7.87
C CYS A 70 -7.21 1.67 6.49
N ARG A 71 -8.32 2.40 6.42
CA ARG A 71 -8.89 2.82 5.13
C ARG A 71 -7.95 3.82 4.46
N VAL A 72 -7.77 3.66 3.17
CA VAL A 72 -7.02 4.61 2.34
C VAL A 72 -7.89 5.83 2.07
N GLU A 73 -7.33 7.02 2.31
CA GLU A 73 -7.96 8.32 2.07
C GLU A 73 -7.04 9.19 1.20
N SER A 74 -7.60 10.05 0.38
CA SER A 74 -6.86 10.87 -0.59
C SER A 74 -5.89 11.88 0.04
N ASN A 75 -6.03 12.18 1.34
CA ASN A 75 -5.14 13.07 2.08
C ASN A 75 -4.01 12.35 2.81
N GLN A 76 -3.89 11.03 2.66
CA GLN A 76 -2.83 10.23 3.26
C GLN A 76 -1.64 10.12 2.30
N VAL A 77 -0.46 10.28 2.86
CA VAL A 77 0.82 10.16 2.14
C VAL A 77 1.65 9.06 2.79
N TYR A 78 2.23 8.21 1.97
CA TYR A 78 2.95 7.00 2.40
C TYR A 78 4.39 7.00 1.93
N GLU A 79 5.26 6.36 2.71
CA GLU A 79 6.56 5.87 2.24
C GLU A 79 6.42 4.42 1.78
N VAL A 80 7.02 4.09 0.64
CA VAL A 80 6.99 2.73 0.10
C VAL A 80 8.27 2.42 -0.69
N PRO A 81 8.84 1.22 -0.57
CA PRO A 81 10.00 0.84 -1.37
C PRO A 81 9.63 0.57 -2.83
N VAL A 82 10.60 0.80 -3.73
CA VAL A 82 10.49 0.48 -5.15
C VAL A 82 11.20 -0.84 -5.47
N THR A 83 10.68 -1.61 -6.41
CA THR A 83 11.28 -2.90 -6.83
C THR A 83 12.48 -2.75 -7.75
N ALA A 84 12.66 -1.59 -8.37
CA ALA A 84 13.75 -1.29 -9.31
C ALA A 84 14.19 0.17 -9.15
N ALA A 85 15.40 0.50 -9.60
CA ALA A 85 15.90 1.87 -9.59
C ALA A 85 14.95 2.83 -10.32
N PRO A 86 14.44 3.90 -9.65
CA PRO A 86 13.42 4.78 -10.22
C PRO A 86 14.00 5.88 -11.11
N THR A 87 15.06 5.58 -11.87
CA THR A 87 15.86 6.55 -12.63
C THR A 87 15.10 7.28 -13.73
N SER A 88 14.02 6.68 -14.25
CA SER A 88 13.14 7.30 -15.27
C SER A 88 11.88 7.92 -14.69
N LEU A 89 11.61 7.72 -13.41
CA LEU A 89 10.39 8.19 -12.76
C LEU A 89 10.49 9.66 -12.34
N LYS A 90 9.35 10.34 -12.32
CA LYS A 90 9.22 11.74 -11.94
C LYS A 90 8.10 11.91 -10.92
N VAL A 91 8.15 12.98 -10.15
CA VAL A 91 7.03 13.42 -9.32
C VAL A 91 5.81 13.65 -10.21
N GLY A 92 4.66 13.14 -9.79
CA GLY A 92 3.42 13.15 -10.54
C GLY A 92 3.18 11.91 -11.42
N ASP A 93 4.21 11.10 -11.70
CA ASP A 93 4.00 9.82 -12.38
C ASP A 93 3.18 8.88 -11.51
N LYS A 94 2.40 8.03 -12.17
CA LYS A 94 1.66 6.95 -11.51
C LYS A 94 2.36 5.63 -11.77
N VAL A 95 2.57 4.86 -10.70
CA VAL A 95 3.23 3.54 -10.76
C VAL A 95 2.29 2.43 -10.31
N THR A 96 2.57 1.20 -10.70
CA THR A 96 1.80 0.02 -10.28
C THR A 96 2.32 -0.51 -8.95
N ILE A 97 1.48 -1.29 -8.26
CA ILE A 97 1.84 -2.02 -7.05
C ILE A 97 2.52 -3.33 -7.46
N HIS A 98 3.55 -3.73 -6.73
CA HIS A 98 4.17 -5.04 -6.90
C HIS A 98 3.22 -6.15 -6.39
N THR A 99 3.39 -7.36 -6.91
CA THR A 99 2.52 -8.52 -6.61
C THR A 99 2.49 -8.93 -5.14
N ASP A 100 3.46 -8.49 -4.34
CA ASP A 100 3.49 -8.72 -2.90
C ASP A 100 2.61 -7.75 -2.09
N GLY A 101 2.07 -6.70 -2.72
CA GLY A 101 1.30 -5.65 -2.04
C GLY A 101 2.12 -4.74 -1.11
N LEU A 102 3.45 -4.91 -1.04
CA LEU A 102 4.32 -4.24 -0.08
C LEU A 102 5.23 -3.18 -0.71
N GLN A 103 5.32 -3.17 -2.03
CA GLN A 103 6.22 -2.35 -2.82
C GLN A 103 5.49 -1.77 -4.04
N VAL A 104 6.08 -0.75 -4.65
CA VAL A 104 5.66 -0.27 -5.97
C VAL A 104 6.70 -0.64 -7.02
N THR A 105 6.27 -0.77 -8.26
CA THR A 105 7.17 -1.04 -9.39
C THR A 105 7.60 0.26 -10.05
N ALA A 106 8.57 0.20 -10.97
CA ALA A 106 8.90 1.34 -11.84
C ALA A 106 8.02 1.40 -13.12
N THR A 107 6.95 0.61 -13.18
CA THR A 107 6.03 0.57 -14.32
C THR A 107 4.97 1.65 -14.20
N THR A 108 4.87 2.52 -15.20
CA THR A 108 3.90 3.62 -15.23
C THR A 108 2.62 3.28 -16.00
N THR A 109 2.64 2.25 -16.85
CA THR A 109 1.47 1.79 -17.59
C THR A 109 0.40 1.29 -16.62
N SER A 110 -0.78 1.89 -16.66
CA SER A 110 -1.90 1.59 -15.75
C SER A 110 -1.56 1.78 -14.25
N GLY A 111 -0.64 2.70 -13.94
CA GLY A 111 -0.26 3.03 -12.57
C GLY A 111 -1.43 3.62 -11.78
N VAL A 112 -1.50 3.27 -10.50
CA VAL A 112 -2.58 3.66 -9.56
C VAL A 112 -2.05 4.45 -8.36
N ILE A 113 -0.73 4.42 -8.13
CA ILE A 113 -0.04 5.08 -7.02
C ILE A 113 0.72 6.30 -7.55
N THR A 114 0.39 7.50 -7.09
CA THR A 114 1.02 8.75 -7.54
C THR A 114 2.30 9.03 -6.75
N ILE A 115 3.40 9.34 -7.42
CA ILE A 115 4.68 9.72 -6.80
C ILE A 115 4.60 11.18 -6.36
N GLU A 116 4.80 11.43 -5.07
CA GLU A 116 4.88 12.77 -4.46
C GLU A 116 6.33 13.25 -4.30
N ASN A 117 7.26 12.33 -4.02
CA ASN A 117 8.68 12.64 -3.88
C ASN A 117 9.52 11.37 -4.10
N LEU A 118 10.62 11.49 -4.80
CA LEU A 118 11.56 10.38 -5.01
C LEU A 118 12.58 10.21 -3.86
N ASN A 119 12.71 11.20 -2.96
CA ASN A 119 13.64 11.17 -1.82
C ASN A 119 15.10 10.84 -2.18
N GLY A 120 15.52 11.10 -3.41
CA GLY A 120 16.85 10.72 -3.89
C GLY A 120 17.04 9.23 -4.14
N ALA A 121 15.95 8.46 -4.22
CA ALA A 121 15.96 7.03 -4.52
C ALA A 121 16.69 6.77 -5.86
N SER A 122 17.63 5.83 -5.87
CA SER A 122 18.49 5.52 -7.01
C SER A 122 18.64 4.03 -7.26
N ALA A 123 18.22 3.19 -6.33
CA ALA A 123 18.35 1.73 -6.37
C ALA A 123 17.04 1.02 -6.04
N ALA A 124 16.98 -0.28 -6.36
CA ALA A 124 15.91 -1.15 -5.89
C ALA A 124 15.94 -1.25 -4.36
N GLY A 125 14.77 -1.18 -3.74
CA GLY A 125 14.62 -1.19 -2.28
C GLY A 125 14.63 0.20 -1.64
N ASP A 126 15.08 1.24 -2.35
CA ASP A 126 14.96 2.61 -1.86
C ASP A 126 13.50 3.01 -1.70
N THR A 127 13.23 3.92 -0.76
CA THR A 127 11.88 4.38 -0.47
C THR A 127 11.57 5.69 -1.20
N ILE A 128 10.36 5.76 -1.71
CA ILE A 128 9.77 6.98 -2.29
C ILE A 128 8.52 7.38 -1.52
N VAL A 129 8.12 8.63 -1.67
CA VAL A 129 6.87 9.15 -1.08
C VAL A 129 5.78 9.12 -2.13
N VAL A 130 4.63 8.57 -1.75
CA VAL A 130 3.51 8.33 -2.67
C VAL A 130 2.18 8.71 -2.04
N ARG A 131 1.19 8.91 -2.91
CA ARG A 131 -0.24 9.05 -2.60
C ARG A 131 -1.03 7.99 -3.36
N ILE A 132 -2.04 7.43 -2.70
CA ILE A 132 -2.95 6.43 -3.26
C ILE A 132 -4.24 7.12 -3.74
#